data_f8330db5b3f389aa4a0222f46b41ee6e
#
_entry.id   f8330db5b3f389aa4a0222f46b41ee6e
#
_cell.length_a   1.000
_cell.length_b   1.000
_cell.length_c   1.000
_cell.angle_alpha   90.00
_cell.angle_beta   90.00
_cell.angle_gamma   90.00
#
_symmetry.space_group_name_H-M   'P 1'
#
loop_
_entity.id
_entity.type
_entity.pdbx_description
1 polymer ?
#
loop_
_entity_poly.entity_id
_entity_poly.type
_entity_poly.pdbx_seq_one_letter_code
_entity_poly.pdbx_strand_id
1 'polypeptide(L)'
;MPVTPQAGHSASPLTRKLGITPDARVAVLAAPAGFAERLQGVPPPHTRLRGRLDVIVQFAASRAQLERRLEPLLAALAPRSALWIAWPKRSSGVTTDLDDRVVRETVLATGLVDNRVCAIDETWSGLRFVRRREGR
;
A
#
# COMPACT_ATOMS: atom_id res chain seq x y z
N MET A 1 -13.42 -26.21 17.00
CA MET A 1 -12.98 -25.72 16.56
C MET A 1 -12.55 -25.52 16.18
N PRO A 2 -12.55 -25.27 15.90
CA PRO A 2 -12.06 -24.89 15.48
C PRO A 2 -11.73 -24.24 15.13
N VAL A 3 -11.72 -24.07 14.79
CA VAL A 3 -11.41 -23.48 14.38
C VAL A 3 -11.15 -22.80 14.37
N THR A 4 -10.94 -23.14 14.07
CA THR A 4 -10.62 -22.40 14.17
C THR A 4 -10.94 -21.35 14.16
N PRO A 5 -11.45 -21.31 14.51
CA PRO A 5 -11.75 -20.01 14.41
C PRO A 5 -10.68 -19.15 14.16
N GLN A 6 -9.72 -19.70 14.26
CA GLN A 6 -8.62 -19.02 13.88
C GLN A 6 -8.73 -18.53 12.51
N ALA A 7 -9.42 -19.24 11.68
CA ALA A 7 -9.54 -18.87 10.31
C ALA A 7 -10.08 -17.47 10.14
N GLY A 8 -11.07 -17.11 10.89
CA GLY A 8 -11.66 -15.79 10.76
C GLY A 8 -10.87 -14.71 11.42
N HIS A 9 -9.94 -15.10 12.29
CA HIS A 9 -9.22 -14.12 13.06
C HIS A 9 -7.78 -13.93 12.60
N SER A 10 -7.26 -14.84 11.83
CA SER A 10 -5.89 -14.75 11.39
C SER A 10 -5.78 -13.85 10.19
N ALA A 11 -4.82 -12.96 10.22
CA ALA A 11 -4.50 -12.14 9.07
C ALA A 11 -3.94 -13.03 7.98
N SER A 12 -4.30 -12.75 6.72
CA SER A 12 -3.73 -13.46 5.58
C SER A 12 -2.24 -13.11 5.46
N PRO A 13 -1.46 -13.94 4.74
CA PRO A 13 -0.05 -13.59 4.51
C PRO A 13 0.11 -12.20 3.88
N LEU A 14 -0.80 -11.82 2.97
CA LEU A 14 -0.74 -10.51 2.35
C LEU A 14 -0.98 -9.41 3.37
N THR A 15 -1.97 -9.58 4.24
CA THR A 15 -2.26 -8.60 5.29
C THR A 15 -1.02 -8.38 6.16
N ARG A 16 -0.34 -9.47 6.53
CA ARG A 16 0.86 -9.39 7.35
C ARG A 16 2.02 -8.74 6.60
N LYS A 17 2.19 -9.06 5.32
CA LYS A 17 3.25 -8.46 4.51
C LYS A 17 3.10 -6.95 4.47
N LEU A 18 1.88 -6.46 4.37
CA LEU A 18 1.62 -5.03 4.28
C LEU A 18 1.63 -4.34 5.64
N GLY A 19 1.80 -5.11 6.73
CA GLY A 19 1.87 -4.54 8.06
C GLY A 19 0.56 -4.02 8.57
N ILE A 20 -0.55 -4.60 8.11
CA ILE A 20 -1.88 -4.16 8.50
C ILE A 20 -2.31 -4.93 9.74
N THR A 21 -2.57 -4.22 10.83
CA THR A 21 -3.04 -4.81 12.07
C THR A 21 -4.57 -4.88 12.06
N PRO A 22 -5.18 -5.71 12.93
CA PRO A 22 -6.63 -5.89 12.91
C PRO A 22 -7.43 -4.62 13.17
N ASP A 23 -6.85 -3.65 13.88
CA ASP A 23 -7.54 -2.41 14.19
C ASP A 23 -7.12 -1.25 13.29
N ALA A 24 -6.32 -1.51 12.27
CA ALA A 24 -5.84 -0.46 11.38
C ALA A 24 -6.95 0.05 10.50
N ARG A 25 -6.92 1.35 10.24
CA ARG A 25 -7.81 1.97 9.26
C ARG A 25 -7.04 2.04 7.95
N VAL A 26 -7.55 1.37 6.94
CA VAL A 26 -6.85 1.14 5.69
C VAL A 26 -7.64 1.71 4.52
N ALA A 27 -6.95 2.34 3.59
CA ALA A 27 -7.54 2.71 2.30
C ALA A 27 -6.77 2.00 1.21
N VAL A 28 -7.50 1.46 0.25
CA VAL A 28 -6.93 0.78 -0.91
C VAL A 28 -7.47 1.49 -2.15
N LEU A 29 -6.57 2.06 -2.94
CA LEU A 29 -6.95 2.98 -4.01
C LEU A 29 -6.50 2.44 -5.36
N ALA A 30 -7.43 2.47 -6.32
CA ALA A 30 -7.18 2.03 -7.69
C ALA A 30 -6.71 0.58 -7.76
N ALA A 31 -7.21 -0.27 -6.87
CA ALA A 31 -6.78 -1.66 -6.79
C ALA A 31 -7.40 -2.50 -7.88
N PRO A 32 -6.72 -3.57 -8.29
CA PRO A 32 -7.34 -4.53 -9.20
C PRO A 32 -8.49 -5.24 -8.50
N ALA A 33 -9.43 -5.74 -9.32
CA ALA A 33 -10.60 -6.44 -8.79
C ALA A 33 -10.15 -7.58 -7.89
N GLY A 34 -10.85 -7.74 -6.77
CA GLY A 34 -10.58 -8.84 -5.85
C GLY A 34 -9.46 -8.59 -4.85
N PHE A 35 -8.74 -7.48 -4.96
CA PHE A 35 -7.62 -7.23 -4.06
C PHE A 35 -8.09 -7.07 -2.61
N ALA A 36 -9.14 -6.26 -2.39
CA ALA A 36 -9.60 -5.97 -1.05
C ALA A 36 -10.00 -7.25 -0.30
N GLU A 37 -10.58 -8.20 -1.01
CA GLU A 37 -11.00 -9.46 -0.41
C GLU A 37 -9.83 -10.32 0.05
N ARG A 38 -8.63 -10.02 -0.42
CA ARG A 38 -7.43 -10.76 -0.02
C ARG A 38 -6.88 -10.26 1.32
N LEU A 39 -7.36 -9.12 1.81
CA LEU A 39 -6.91 -8.56 3.08
C LEU A 39 -7.76 -9.12 4.20
N GLN A 40 -7.56 -10.39 4.50
CA GLN A 40 -8.36 -11.09 5.52
C GLN A 40 -7.81 -10.84 6.90
N GLY A 41 -8.68 -10.89 7.88
CA GLY A 41 -8.34 -10.69 9.28
C GLY A 41 -8.43 -9.24 9.72
N VAL A 42 -8.92 -8.35 8.85
CA VAL A 42 -9.07 -6.93 9.15
C VAL A 42 -10.39 -6.44 8.57
N PRO A 43 -10.91 -5.31 9.03
CA PRO A 43 -12.12 -4.75 8.44
C PRO A 43 -11.92 -4.42 6.96
N PRO A 44 -12.99 -4.39 6.16
CA PRO A 44 -12.88 -4.02 4.75
C PRO A 44 -12.23 -2.65 4.60
N PRO A 45 -11.31 -2.49 3.66
CA PRO A 45 -10.63 -1.21 3.50
C PRO A 45 -11.55 -0.17 2.87
N HIS A 46 -11.24 1.09 3.15
CA HIS A 46 -11.89 2.20 2.48
C HIS A 46 -11.38 2.27 1.04
N THR A 47 -12.21 2.78 0.14
CA THR A 47 -11.82 2.94 -1.26
C THR A 47 -11.53 4.40 -1.59
N ARG A 48 -11.53 5.26 -0.59
CA ARG A 48 -11.25 6.68 -0.74
C ARG A 48 -10.40 7.16 0.42
N LEU A 49 -9.68 8.25 0.19
CA LEU A 49 -8.97 8.93 1.26
C LEU A 49 -9.98 9.71 2.08
N ARG A 50 -10.20 9.26 3.33
CA ARG A 50 -11.11 9.97 4.22
C ARG A 50 -10.74 9.68 5.65
N GLY A 51 -10.78 10.71 6.47
CA GLY A 51 -10.52 10.58 7.88
C GLY A 51 -9.09 10.13 8.14
N ARG A 52 -8.87 9.66 9.34
CA ARG A 52 -7.57 9.16 9.75
C ARG A 52 -7.35 7.78 9.17
N LEU A 53 -6.20 7.60 8.54
CA LEU A 53 -5.82 6.33 7.93
C LEU A 53 -4.46 5.91 8.47
N ASP A 54 -4.33 4.63 8.79
CA ASP A 54 -3.07 4.09 9.30
C ASP A 54 -2.22 3.53 8.17
N VAL A 55 -2.86 2.95 7.17
CA VAL A 55 -2.18 2.36 6.02
C VAL A 55 -2.93 2.74 4.76
N ILE A 56 -2.22 3.22 3.77
CA ILE A 56 -2.78 3.52 2.47
C ILE A 56 -2.05 2.69 1.43
N VAL A 57 -2.78 2.00 0.57
CA VAL A 57 -2.20 1.23 -0.54
C VAL A 57 -2.70 1.88 -1.83
N GLN A 58 -1.82 2.54 -2.55
CA GLN A 58 -2.14 3.18 -3.82
C GLN A 58 -1.55 2.36 -4.95
N PHE A 59 -2.41 1.85 -5.82
CA PHE A 59 -1.98 1.17 -7.03
C PHE A 59 -1.79 2.21 -8.13
N ALA A 60 -0.78 2.05 -8.93
CA ALA A 60 -0.51 2.93 -10.07
C ALA A 60 0.09 2.12 -11.19
N ALA A 61 -0.35 2.38 -12.41
CA ALA A 61 0.16 1.69 -13.58
C ALA A 61 1.03 2.60 -14.45
N SER A 62 1.12 3.89 -14.11
CA SER A 62 1.97 4.82 -14.84
C SER A 62 2.53 5.87 -13.92
N ARG A 63 3.64 6.47 -14.33
CA ARG A 63 4.26 7.55 -13.58
C ARG A 63 3.33 8.75 -13.48
N ALA A 64 2.63 9.08 -14.57
CA ALA A 64 1.70 10.20 -14.55
C ALA A 64 0.59 9.99 -13.53
N GLN A 65 0.06 8.76 -13.45
CA GLN A 65 -0.96 8.45 -12.47
C GLN A 65 -0.41 8.61 -11.05
N LEU A 66 0.78 8.09 -10.80
CA LEU A 66 1.41 8.20 -9.48
C LEU A 66 1.61 9.66 -9.11
N GLU A 67 2.13 10.46 -10.02
CA GLU A 67 2.41 11.87 -9.74
C GLU A 67 1.13 12.63 -9.40
N ARG A 68 0.05 12.34 -10.09
CA ARG A 68 -1.23 13.01 -9.80
C ARG A 68 -1.78 12.67 -8.42
N ARG A 69 -1.40 11.51 -7.88
CA ARG A 69 -1.92 11.07 -6.59
C ARG A 69 -1.09 11.56 -5.41
N LEU A 70 0.12 12.03 -5.64
CA LEU A 70 1.03 12.33 -4.52
C LEU A 70 0.50 13.41 -3.59
N GLU A 71 -0.03 14.50 -4.12
CA GLU A 71 -0.52 15.59 -3.28
C GLU A 71 -1.64 15.13 -2.34
N PRO A 72 -2.72 14.51 -2.83
CA PRO A 72 -3.75 14.05 -1.91
C PRO A 72 -3.26 12.96 -0.96
N LEU A 73 -2.33 12.11 -1.40
CA LEU A 73 -1.79 11.08 -0.52
C LEU A 73 -1.02 11.70 0.63
N LEU A 74 -0.17 12.69 0.33
CA LEU A 74 0.60 13.37 1.37
C LEU A 74 -0.31 14.07 2.36
N ALA A 75 -1.38 14.68 1.87
CA ALA A 75 -2.33 15.36 2.74
C ALA A 75 -3.04 14.39 3.68
N ALA A 76 -3.22 13.15 3.26
CA ALA A 76 -3.92 12.14 4.04
C ALA A 76 -3.03 11.40 5.03
N LEU A 77 -1.69 11.51 4.88
CA LEU A 77 -0.77 10.74 5.72
C LEU A 77 -0.57 11.42 7.07
N ALA A 78 -0.99 10.75 8.13
CA ALA A 78 -0.66 11.16 9.50
C ALA A 78 0.81 10.79 9.77
N PRO A 79 1.40 11.34 10.85
CA PRO A 79 2.83 11.10 11.11
C PRO A 79 3.24 9.64 11.20
N ARG A 80 2.35 8.77 11.68
CA ARG A 80 2.67 7.35 11.83
C ARG A 80 2.06 6.47 10.75
N SER A 81 1.42 7.07 9.76
CA SER A 81 0.81 6.31 8.69
C SER A 81 1.86 5.75 7.74
N ALA A 82 1.52 4.67 7.09
CA ALA A 82 2.37 4.08 6.06
C ALA A 82 1.66 4.17 4.71
N LEU A 83 2.45 4.45 3.68
CA LEU A 83 1.94 4.51 2.32
C LEU A 83 2.64 3.44 1.50
N TRP A 84 1.87 2.50 0.97
CA TRP A 84 2.36 1.54 0.00
C TRP A 84 2.04 2.05 -1.39
N ILE A 85 3.04 2.07 -2.25
CA ILE A 85 2.81 2.30 -3.68
C ILE A 85 3.01 0.96 -4.36
N ALA A 86 1.99 0.51 -5.10
CA ALA A 86 2.04 -0.76 -5.81
C ALA A 86 2.05 -0.50 -7.31
N TRP A 87 2.94 -1.17 -8.02
CA TRP A 87 3.07 -1.00 -9.47
C TRP A 87 3.28 -2.36 -10.12
N PRO A 88 2.99 -2.49 -11.45
CA PRO A 88 3.16 -3.77 -12.13
C PRO A 88 4.64 -4.14 -12.25
N LYS A 89 4.96 -5.38 -11.92
CA LYS A 89 6.30 -5.90 -12.12
C LYS A 89 6.62 -5.96 -13.61
N ARG A 90 7.89 -5.81 -13.92
CA ARG A 90 8.34 -5.95 -15.30
C ARG A 90 7.97 -7.33 -15.84
N SER A 91 8.12 -8.36 -15.03
CA SER A 91 7.84 -9.74 -15.43
C SER A 91 6.36 -10.02 -15.64
N SER A 92 5.47 -9.12 -15.24
CA SER A 92 4.03 -9.33 -15.37
C SER A 92 3.54 -9.19 -16.80
N GLY A 93 4.31 -8.53 -17.66
CA GLY A 93 3.87 -8.23 -19.02
C GLY A 93 2.96 -7.03 -19.14
N VAL A 94 2.56 -6.43 -18.04
CA VAL A 94 1.74 -5.22 -18.08
C VAL A 94 2.63 -4.04 -18.49
N THR A 95 2.18 -3.28 -19.48
CA THR A 95 2.91 -2.11 -19.96
C THR A 95 2.89 -1.01 -18.90
N THR A 96 4.06 -0.53 -18.51
CA THR A 96 4.18 0.53 -17.52
C THR A 96 5.53 1.20 -17.65
N ASP A 97 5.60 2.47 -17.28
CA ASP A 97 6.86 3.19 -17.18
C ASP A 97 7.36 3.25 -15.74
N LEU A 98 6.73 2.46 -14.85
CA LEU A 98 7.15 2.38 -13.46
C LEU A 98 8.05 1.18 -13.23
N ASP A 99 9.03 1.36 -12.37
CA ASP A 99 9.83 0.30 -11.79
C ASP A 99 10.22 0.78 -10.39
N ASP A 100 10.98 -0.02 -9.65
CA ASP A 100 11.31 0.35 -8.27
C ASP A 100 12.11 1.65 -8.20
N ARG A 101 12.99 1.89 -9.16
CA ARG A 101 13.79 3.11 -9.17
C ARG A 101 12.92 4.34 -9.42
N VAL A 102 12.04 4.27 -10.42
CA VAL A 102 11.16 5.40 -10.75
C VAL A 102 10.20 5.70 -9.60
N VAL A 103 9.59 4.65 -9.01
CA VAL A 103 8.69 4.84 -7.88
C VAL A 103 9.43 5.47 -6.71
N ARG A 104 10.61 4.94 -6.38
CA ARG A 104 11.39 5.45 -5.26
C ARG A 104 11.76 6.91 -5.46
N GLU A 105 12.31 7.24 -6.64
CA GLU A 105 12.71 8.62 -6.91
C GLU A 105 11.54 9.58 -6.86
N THR A 106 10.41 9.18 -7.43
CA THR A 106 9.22 10.03 -7.49
C THR A 106 8.69 10.33 -6.09
N VAL A 107 8.62 9.31 -5.25
CA VAL A 107 8.04 9.49 -3.91
C VAL A 107 9.05 10.11 -2.94
N LEU A 108 10.33 9.77 -3.04
CA LEU A 108 11.35 10.37 -2.16
C LEU A 108 11.44 11.88 -2.36
N ALA A 109 11.15 12.37 -3.56
CA ALA A 109 11.16 13.80 -3.83
C ALA A 109 10.14 14.57 -2.99
N THR A 110 9.14 13.88 -2.41
CA THR A 110 8.14 14.51 -1.56
C THR A 110 8.60 14.63 -0.10
N GLY A 111 9.74 14.04 0.25
CA GLY A 111 10.24 14.04 1.62
C GLY A 111 9.94 12.77 2.39
N LEU A 112 9.16 11.86 1.83
CA LEU A 112 8.95 10.56 2.46
C LEU A 112 10.19 9.70 2.31
N VAL A 113 10.32 8.69 3.15
CA VAL A 113 11.42 7.72 3.05
C VAL A 113 10.85 6.33 2.90
N ASP A 114 11.52 5.48 2.12
CA ASP A 114 11.10 4.10 1.94
C ASP A 114 11.76 3.24 3.00
N ASN A 115 11.03 2.22 3.47
CA ASN A 115 11.58 1.35 4.51
C ASN A 115 11.25 -0.13 4.32
N ARG A 116 10.56 -0.49 3.25
CA ARG A 116 10.26 -1.89 2.99
C ARG A 116 9.84 -2.09 1.55
N VAL A 117 10.24 -3.22 0.99
CA VAL A 117 9.80 -3.63 -0.33
C VAL A 117 9.15 -5.00 -0.18
N CYS A 118 8.12 -5.27 -0.97
CA CYS A 118 7.55 -6.61 -0.99
C CYS A 118 6.98 -6.92 -2.36
N ALA A 119 6.96 -8.21 -2.69
CA ALA A 119 6.21 -8.70 -3.83
C ALA A 119 4.79 -8.94 -3.34
N ILE A 120 3.84 -8.19 -3.86
CA ILE A 120 2.45 -8.33 -3.45
C ILE A 120 1.89 -9.63 -4.03
N ASP A 121 2.14 -9.85 -5.32
CA ASP A 121 1.77 -11.10 -5.99
C ASP A 121 2.57 -11.22 -7.27
N GLU A 122 2.12 -12.05 -8.20
CA GLU A 122 2.85 -12.26 -9.45
C GLU A 122 2.85 -11.03 -10.34
N THR A 123 1.87 -10.16 -10.19
CA THR A 123 1.73 -8.98 -11.04
C THR A 123 2.28 -7.72 -10.38
N TRP A 124 2.11 -7.57 -9.07
CA TRP A 124 2.35 -6.29 -8.40
C TRP A 124 3.49 -6.34 -7.41
N SER A 125 4.33 -5.31 -7.43
CA SER A 125 5.35 -5.05 -6.41
C SER A 125 4.92 -3.86 -5.58
N GLY A 126 5.45 -3.74 -4.37
CA GLY A 126 5.13 -2.61 -3.50
C GLY A 126 6.34 -2.08 -2.78
N LEU A 127 6.38 -0.75 -2.61
CA LEU A 127 7.34 -0.07 -1.73
C LEU A 127 6.56 0.66 -0.66
N ARG A 128 7.03 0.55 0.58
CA ARG A 128 6.41 1.19 1.73
C ARG A 128 7.16 2.46 2.06
N PHE A 129 6.42 3.55 2.20
CA PHE A 129 6.98 4.86 2.53
C PHE A 129 6.38 5.37 3.83
N VAL A 130 7.17 6.10 4.58
CA VAL A 130 6.73 6.72 5.82
C VAL A 130 7.31 8.13 5.89
N ARG A 131 6.76 8.95 6.78
CA ARG A 131 7.30 10.28 7.00
C ARG A 131 8.62 10.16 7.75
N ARG A 132 9.57 11.01 7.39
CA ARG A 132 10.83 11.08 8.10
C ARG A 132 10.53 11.56 9.53
N ARG A 133 11.12 10.87 10.50
CA ARG A 133 10.88 11.23 11.90
C ARG A 133 11.77 12.40 12.28
N GLU A 134 11.18 13.33 13.02
CA GLU A 134 11.92 14.46 13.52
C GLU A 134 13.04 13.99 14.44
N GLY A 135 14.22 14.61 14.29
CA GLY A 135 15.32 14.29 15.17
C GLY A 135 16.05 13.01 14.85
N ARG A 136 15.82 12.43 13.68
CA ARG A 136 16.49 11.18 13.31
C ARG A 136 17.15 11.23 11.97
#